data_5816b28088fe0cde372781bfc825b958
#
_entry.id   5816b28088fe0cde372781bfc825b958
#
_cell.length_a   1.000
_cell.length_b   1.000
_cell.length_c   1.000
_cell.angle_alpha   90.00
_cell.angle_beta   90.00
_cell.angle_gamma   90.00
#
_symmetry.space_group_name_H-M   'P 1'
#
loop_
_entity.id
_entity.type
_entity.pdbx_description
1 polymer ?
#
loop_
_entity_poly.entity_id
_entity_poly.type
_entity_poly.pdbx_seq_one_letter_code
_entity_poly.pdbx_strand_id
1 'polypeptide(L)'
;MNRTVAATGLTLALLLQSPASAQLAGEPYIHDPSTITYSDGKYYTFGTGQGGLVSEDGWTWRSGGNRPGGGVAPDVIKIGDRYYVSYAVGGGGMSGGHASDVKIMWTKSLDPASPDFGYHEVGTVASSDGKENLDAIDPAFLYVDGRLWLSYGTYFGAIQMIELDPATGARKAGNKAVDIAIDMEATALLHRDGWYYLLGTHGTCCDGPNSTYHIRVGRSRDPLGPYVDHMGIPLLKGGGKMVVNARGRDIGPGHFGLIDLGEGVEKFSMHYEIDMNRGRSVLGIRPLLWKDGWPVAGDNIAEGTYEIEAERSGYALQLATDFVRVDFDARRSFFAPPGTPPVNVPDQTLAQVEPGWPNKAVSVDLGDYMVRPQQLWTVAPVPGAGGVMGAPYYKIVISGTQRTLAATATGEVEAVPAFTGAPEQLWRIDQLTDGTYRIMSKATPGTGEARALVAIGGTTPALVKFDPESPAGRWTFKKP
;
A
#
# COMPACT_ATOMS: atom_id res chain seq x y z
N MET A 1 25.00 51.79 39.24
CA MET A 1 24.97 51.39 37.83
C MET A 1 24.92 49.85 37.78
N ASN A 2 23.74 49.29 37.80
CA ASN A 2 23.51 47.83 37.71
C ASN A 2 23.16 47.50 36.26
N ARG A 3 23.96 46.71 35.61
CA ARG A 3 23.66 46.11 34.30
C ARG A 3 23.03 44.74 34.50
N THR A 4 21.78 44.63 34.17
CA THR A 4 21.05 43.38 34.08
C THR A 4 21.32 42.75 32.70
N VAL A 5 21.91 41.57 32.68
CA VAL A 5 22.11 40.76 31.44
C VAL A 5 20.84 39.88 31.32
N ALA A 6 20.08 40.13 30.27
CA ALA A 6 18.96 39.26 29.91
C ALA A 6 19.50 38.08 29.08
N ALA A 7 19.38 36.87 29.61
CA ALA A 7 19.67 35.64 28.86
C ALA A 7 18.43 35.26 28.03
N THR A 8 18.49 35.40 26.74
CA THR A 8 17.47 34.92 25.79
C THR A 8 17.70 33.42 25.55
N GLY A 9 16.89 32.59 26.19
CA GLY A 9 16.84 31.16 25.94
C GLY A 9 16.19 30.87 24.59
N LEU A 10 16.96 30.35 23.64
CA LEU A 10 16.44 29.87 22.37
C LEU A 10 15.89 28.45 22.60
N THR A 11 14.57 28.32 22.72
CA THR A 11 13.89 27.01 22.77
C THR A 11 13.86 26.44 21.36
N LEU A 12 14.71 25.48 21.09
CA LEU A 12 14.69 24.69 19.84
C LEU A 12 13.50 23.76 19.91
N ALA A 13 12.39 24.12 19.27
CA ALA A 13 11.28 23.21 19.07
C ALA A 13 11.70 22.14 18.06
N LEU A 14 12.02 20.94 18.56
CA LEU A 14 12.09 19.75 17.71
C LEU A 14 10.68 19.48 17.18
N LEU A 15 10.43 19.89 15.95
CA LEU A 15 9.30 19.40 15.18
C LEU A 15 9.55 17.91 14.93
N LEU A 16 8.86 17.07 15.69
CA LEU A 16 8.71 15.65 15.39
C LEU A 16 7.98 15.56 14.04
N GLN A 17 8.74 15.52 12.97
CA GLN A 17 8.19 15.20 11.65
C GLN A 17 7.74 13.74 11.73
N SER A 18 6.43 13.52 11.65
CA SER A 18 5.92 12.18 11.34
C SER A 18 6.63 11.70 10.07
N PRO A 19 7.12 10.44 10.05
CA PRO A 19 7.76 9.94 8.85
C PRO A 19 6.79 10.08 7.68
N ALA A 20 7.19 10.86 6.68
CA ALA A 20 6.43 10.99 5.44
C ALA A 20 6.31 9.58 4.84
N SER A 21 5.09 9.14 4.54
CA SER A 21 4.93 7.95 3.71
C SER A 21 5.70 8.19 2.41
N ALA A 22 6.43 7.18 1.94
CA ALA A 22 7.19 7.33 0.70
C ALA A 22 6.21 7.67 -0.43
N GLN A 23 6.32 8.90 -0.94
CA GLN A 23 5.46 9.38 -2.02
C GLN A 23 5.87 8.71 -3.33
N LEU A 24 4.89 8.38 -4.17
CA LEU A 24 5.11 7.85 -5.51
C LEU A 24 6.04 8.78 -6.32
N ALA A 25 6.90 8.16 -7.11
CA ALA A 25 7.84 8.88 -7.97
C ALA A 25 7.18 9.36 -9.27
N GLY A 26 7.83 10.32 -9.93
CA GLY A 26 7.35 10.90 -11.18
C GLY A 26 6.26 11.95 -10.98
N GLU A 27 5.21 11.85 -11.78
CA GLU A 27 4.08 12.78 -11.80
C GLU A 27 2.74 12.07 -11.52
N PRO A 28 2.51 11.58 -10.29
CA PRO A 28 1.33 10.79 -9.94
C PRO A 28 0.07 11.66 -9.73
N TYR A 29 -0.14 12.69 -10.57
CA TYR A 29 -1.24 13.64 -10.41
C TYR A 29 -2.50 13.14 -11.07
N ILE A 30 -3.52 12.84 -10.28
CA ILE A 30 -4.80 12.33 -10.73
C ILE A 30 -5.89 12.65 -9.73
N HIS A 31 -7.10 12.86 -10.22
CA HIS A 31 -8.34 12.93 -9.45
C HIS A 31 -9.25 11.80 -9.90
N ASP A 32 -9.97 11.16 -8.99
CA ASP A 32 -10.86 10.01 -9.23
C ASP A 32 -10.17 8.86 -10.00
N PRO A 33 -9.10 8.26 -9.48
CA PRO A 33 -8.41 7.18 -10.17
C PRO A 33 -9.29 5.95 -10.28
N SER A 34 -9.43 5.41 -11.49
CA SER A 34 -9.98 4.07 -11.68
C SER A 34 -9.14 3.01 -10.98
N THR A 35 -9.69 1.83 -10.79
CA THR A 35 -8.92 0.66 -10.37
C THR A 35 -7.68 0.49 -11.25
N ILE A 36 -6.49 0.38 -10.64
CA ILE A 36 -5.23 0.18 -11.36
C ILE A 36 -5.27 -1.17 -12.07
N THR A 37 -5.08 -1.14 -13.37
CA THR A 37 -5.24 -2.31 -14.24
C THR A 37 -3.97 -2.56 -15.05
N TYR A 38 -3.54 -3.82 -15.11
CA TYR A 38 -2.35 -4.24 -15.86
C TYR A 38 -2.69 -4.62 -17.29
N SER A 39 -1.99 -4.04 -18.26
CA SER A 39 -2.10 -4.34 -19.69
C SER A 39 -0.74 -4.16 -20.37
N ASP A 40 -0.36 -5.12 -21.21
CA ASP A 40 0.82 -5.04 -22.07
C ASP A 40 2.11 -4.63 -21.34
N GLY A 41 2.36 -5.23 -20.17
CA GLY A 41 3.57 -4.97 -19.39
C GLY A 41 3.54 -3.69 -18.55
N LYS A 42 2.41 -2.97 -18.50
CA LYS A 42 2.27 -1.67 -17.80
C LYS A 42 1.02 -1.64 -16.95
N TYR A 43 1.03 -0.79 -15.95
CA TYR A 43 -0.12 -0.45 -15.11
C TYR A 43 -0.75 0.86 -15.59
N TYR A 44 -2.07 0.89 -15.65
CA TYR A 44 -2.88 2.03 -16.09
C TYR A 44 -3.90 2.40 -15.00
N THR A 45 -4.15 3.69 -14.83
CA THR A 45 -5.30 4.22 -14.12
C THR A 45 -5.79 5.47 -14.82
N PHE A 46 -7.10 5.61 -14.97
CA PHE A 46 -7.73 6.75 -15.62
C PHE A 46 -8.39 7.64 -14.57
N GLY A 47 -8.38 8.93 -14.78
CA GLY A 47 -9.01 9.88 -13.88
C GLY A 47 -10.15 10.66 -14.51
N THR A 48 -10.76 11.55 -13.74
CA THR A 48 -11.71 12.54 -14.21
C THR A 48 -11.09 13.36 -15.34
N GLY A 49 -11.86 13.60 -16.42
CA GLY A 49 -11.42 14.13 -17.69
C GLY A 49 -11.10 13.02 -18.69
N GLN A 50 -10.07 13.18 -19.51
CA GLN A 50 -9.67 12.20 -20.53
C GLN A 50 -8.30 11.57 -20.23
N GLY A 51 -7.62 12.08 -19.19
CA GLY A 51 -6.27 11.69 -18.84
C GLY A 51 -6.22 10.44 -17.98
N GLY A 52 -5.02 9.89 -17.91
CA GLY A 52 -4.67 8.79 -17.02
C GLY A 52 -3.19 8.82 -16.70
N LEU A 53 -2.79 7.86 -15.91
CA LEU A 53 -1.42 7.60 -15.54
C LEU A 53 -1.00 6.22 -16.02
N VAL A 54 0.28 6.08 -16.35
CA VAL A 54 0.90 4.83 -16.72
C VAL A 54 2.19 4.62 -15.93
N SER A 55 2.45 3.37 -15.55
CA SER A 55 3.65 2.95 -14.84
C SER A 55 4.09 1.57 -15.27
N GLU A 56 5.39 1.31 -15.31
CA GLU A 56 5.97 -0.01 -15.59
C GLU A 56 6.19 -0.82 -14.31
N ASP A 57 6.30 -0.12 -13.15
CA ASP A 57 6.63 -0.72 -11.86
C ASP A 57 5.58 -0.46 -10.75
N GLY A 58 4.58 0.38 -11.03
CA GLY A 58 3.59 0.83 -10.03
C GLY A 58 4.16 1.78 -8.98
N TRP A 59 5.43 2.20 -9.13
CA TRP A 59 6.10 3.17 -8.28
C TRP A 59 6.32 4.50 -8.98
N THR A 60 6.84 4.46 -10.21
CA THR A 60 7.13 5.65 -11.03
C THR A 60 5.98 5.88 -12.00
N TRP A 61 5.23 6.93 -11.80
CA TRP A 61 4.06 7.24 -12.60
C TRP A 61 4.31 8.45 -13.50
N ARG A 62 3.72 8.42 -14.68
CA ARG A 62 3.73 9.53 -15.65
C ARG A 62 2.38 9.66 -16.31
N SER A 63 2.09 10.83 -16.83
CA SER A 63 0.92 11.03 -17.67
C SER A 63 0.96 10.06 -18.85
N GLY A 64 -0.15 9.39 -19.11
CA GLY A 64 -0.28 8.38 -20.15
C GLY A 64 -1.56 7.58 -19.99
N GLY A 65 -1.83 6.73 -20.98
CA GLY A 65 -3.13 6.12 -21.09
C GLY A 65 -4.15 7.12 -21.63
N ASN A 66 -4.99 6.68 -22.52
CA ASN A 66 -5.99 7.55 -23.12
C ASN A 66 -7.31 6.79 -23.16
N ARG A 67 -8.37 7.42 -22.70
CA ARG A 67 -9.73 6.95 -22.94
C ARG A 67 -10.52 8.02 -23.67
N PRO A 68 -11.29 7.67 -24.69
CA PRO A 68 -12.18 8.60 -25.34
C PRO A 68 -13.39 8.97 -24.46
N GLY A 69 -14.14 9.96 -24.89
CA GLY A 69 -15.45 10.26 -24.33
C GLY A 69 -15.47 11.30 -23.21
N GLY A 70 -14.34 11.75 -22.70
CA GLY A 70 -14.34 12.69 -21.57
C GLY A 70 -14.99 12.10 -20.32
N GLY A 71 -15.73 12.92 -19.58
CA GLY A 71 -16.49 12.48 -18.41
C GLY A 71 -15.66 12.32 -17.15
N VAL A 72 -16.28 11.80 -16.09
CA VAL A 72 -15.76 11.79 -14.73
C VAL A 72 -15.77 10.39 -14.14
N ALA A 73 -14.94 10.21 -13.11
CA ALA A 73 -14.91 9.06 -12.20
C ALA A 73 -14.98 7.71 -12.95
N PRO A 74 -13.97 7.38 -13.76
CA PRO A 74 -13.96 6.11 -14.48
C PRO A 74 -13.63 4.93 -13.57
N ASP A 75 -14.07 3.73 -13.97
CA ASP A 75 -13.53 2.48 -13.43
C ASP A 75 -13.21 1.50 -14.56
N VAL A 76 -12.31 0.54 -14.27
CA VAL A 76 -11.84 -0.43 -15.27
C VAL A 76 -11.85 -1.84 -14.66
N ILE A 77 -12.39 -2.79 -15.44
CA ILE A 77 -12.31 -4.21 -15.10
C ILE A 77 -11.91 -5.04 -16.32
N LYS A 78 -11.06 -6.04 -16.10
CA LYS A 78 -10.71 -7.03 -17.12
C LYS A 78 -11.59 -8.27 -17.00
N ILE A 79 -12.26 -8.66 -18.07
CA ILE A 79 -13.03 -9.91 -18.17
C ILE A 79 -12.62 -10.62 -19.47
N GLY A 80 -12.04 -11.80 -19.34
CA GLY A 80 -11.50 -12.53 -20.48
C GLY A 80 -10.40 -11.73 -21.21
N ASP A 81 -10.60 -11.47 -22.50
CA ASP A 81 -9.68 -10.71 -23.35
C ASP A 81 -10.04 -9.21 -23.46
N ARG A 82 -11.04 -8.73 -22.68
CA ARG A 82 -11.54 -7.37 -22.76
C ARG A 82 -11.33 -6.59 -21.46
N TYR A 83 -11.02 -5.32 -21.62
CA TYR A 83 -11.08 -4.31 -20.58
C TYR A 83 -12.35 -3.50 -20.77
N TYR A 84 -13.29 -3.62 -19.83
CA TYR A 84 -14.46 -2.74 -19.77
C TYR A 84 -14.09 -1.50 -18.97
N VAL A 85 -14.45 -0.34 -19.54
CA VAL A 85 -14.22 0.98 -18.94
C VAL A 85 -15.55 1.66 -18.76
N SER A 86 -15.94 1.95 -17.54
CA SER A 86 -17.11 2.78 -17.22
C SER A 86 -16.70 4.20 -16.91
N TYR A 87 -17.58 5.15 -17.15
CA TYR A 87 -17.38 6.57 -16.83
C TYR A 87 -18.73 7.28 -16.84
N ALA A 88 -18.84 8.42 -16.16
CA ALA A 88 -20.03 9.22 -16.16
C ALA A 88 -19.90 10.44 -17.10
N VAL A 89 -20.99 10.82 -17.73
CA VAL A 89 -21.11 12.02 -18.55
C VAL A 89 -22.25 12.88 -18.00
N GLY A 90 -21.96 14.12 -17.67
CA GLY A 90 -22.84 14.96 -16.85
C GLY A 90 -22.70 14.59 -15.37
N GLY A 91 -23.54 15.16 -14.54
CA GLY A 91 -23.44 14.99 -13.09
C GLY A 91 -22.28 15.76 -12.49
N GLY A 92 -22.09 15.58 -11.19
CA GLY A 92 -21.06 16.24 -10.42
C GLY A 92 -21.42 17.69 -10.04
N GLY A 93 -20.66 18.25 -9.14
CA GLY A 93 -20.91 19.56 -8.55
C GLY A 93 -21.29 19.44 -7.06
N MET A 94 -21.55 20.59 -6.45
CA MET A 94 -21.80 20.68 -4.99
C MET A 94 -23.29 20.61 -4.62
N SER A 95 -24.12 20.10 -5.52
CA SER A 95 -25.55 19.84 -5.32
C SER A 95 -25.97 18.56 -6.02
N GLY A 96 -27.04 17.92 -5.58
CA GLY A 96 -27.59 16.72 -6.21
C GLY A 96 -28.62 17.01 -7.30
N GLY A 97 -29.12 15.94 -7.93
CA GLY A 97 -30.17 16.03 -8.91
C GLY A 97 -29.71 16.48 -10.30
N HIS A 98 -28.58 15.98 -10.77
CA HIS A 98 -28.05 16.27 -12.09
C HIS A 98 -28.56 15.26 -13.14
N ALA A 99 -28.77 15.75 -14.36
CA ALA A 99 -28.92 14.87 -15.51
C ALA A 99 -27.55 14.31 -15.88
N SER A 100 -27.38 12.99 -15.79
CA SER A 100 -26.12 12.30 -16.06
C SER A 100 -26.35 10.89 -16.58
N ASP A 101 -25.33 10.36 -17.28
CA ASP A 101 -25.31 9.03 -17.85
C ASP A 101 -24.04 8.28 -17.41
N VAL A 102 -24.20 7.05 -16.93
CA VAL A 102 -23.09 6.09 -16.84
C VAL A 102 -22.98 5.36 -18.17
N LYS A 103 -21.83 5.48 -18.80
CA LYS A 103 -21.50 4.84 -20.09
C LYS A 103 -20.42 3.80 -19.93
N ILE A 104 -20.43 2.80 -20.81
CA ILE A 104 -19.42 1.75 -20.89
C ILE A 104 -18.87 1.66 -22.31
N MET A 105 -17.57 1.42 -22.38
CA MET A 105 -16.84 1.01 -23.58
C MET A 105 -15.94 -0.17 -23.25
N TRP A 106 -15.40 -0.83 -24.26
CA TRP A 106 -14.40 -1.89 -24.07
C TRP A 106 -13.28 -1.79 -25.08
N THR A 107 -12.12 -2.34 -24.72
CA THR A 107 -10.95 -2.52 -25.58
C THR A 107 -10.23 -3.83 -25.23
N LYS A 108 -9.36 -4.32 -26.11
CA LYS A 108 -8.50 -5.50 -25.83
C LYS A 108 -7.14 -5.11 -25.24
N SER A 109 -6.75 -3.85 -25.36
CA SER A 109 -5.52 -3.32 -24.79
C SER A 109 -5.74 -1.92 -24.26
N LEU A 110 -5.08 -1.58 -23.17
CA LEU A 110 -5.01 -0.22 -22.64
C LEU A 110 -3.78 0.55 -23.14
N ASP A 111 -2.85 -0.12 -23.83
CA ASP A 111 -1.67 0.51 -24.43
C ASP A 111 -1.98 1.09 -25.80
N PRO A 112 -1.91 2.43 -25.98
CA PRO A 112 -2.12 3.04 -27.29
C PRO A 112 -1.14 2.58 -28.38
N ALA A 113 -0.02 1.97 -28.01
CA ALA A 113 0.93 1.43 -28.98
C ALA A 113 0.60 -0.02 -29.41
N SER A 114 -0.34 -0.67 -28.75
CA SER A 114 -0.75 -2.04 -29.07
C SER A 114 -1.63 -2.07 -30.34
N PRO A 115 -1.49 -3.08 -31.21
CA PRO A 115 -2.41 -3.27 -32.34
C PRO A 115 -3.83 -3.63 -31.90
N ASP A 116 -4.01 -4.10 -30.66
CA ASP A 116 -5.30 -4.43 -30.07
C ASP A 116 -5.96 -3.24 -29.35
N PHE A 117 -5.32 -2.08 -29.37
CA PHE A 117 -5.88 -0.85 -28.83
C PHE A 117 -6.98 -0.30 -29.73
N GLY A 118 -8.14 -0.05 -29.15
CA GLY A 118 -9.26 0.55 -29.85
C GLY A 118 -10.55 0.38 -29.05
N TYR A 119 -11.17 1.49 -28.69
CA TYR A 119 -12.39 1.45 -27.87
C TYR A 119 -13.64 1.21 -28.72
N HIS A 120 -14.49 0.32 -28.22
CA HIS A 120 -15.80 0.00 -28.77
C HIS A 120 -16.87 0.42 -27.75
N GLU A 121 -17.83 1.22 -28.18
CA GLU A 121 -18.90 1.69 -27.31
C GLU A 121 -19.90 0.55 -27.03
N VAL A 122 -20.28 0.40 -25.76
CA VAL A 122 -21.39 -0.45 -25.31
C VAL A 122 -22.66 0.37 -25.20
N GLY A 123 -22.54 1.58 -24.66
CA GLY A 123 -23.64 2.55 -24.51
C GLY A 123 -23.92 2.93 -23.06
N THR A 124 -25.08 3.57 -22.85
CA THR A 124 -25.53 3.99 -21.51
C THR A 124 -26.16 2.83 -20.74
N VAL A 125 -25.75 2.61 -19.49
CA VAL A 125 -26.26 1.54 -18.63
C VAL A 125 -27.08 2.05 -17.45
N ALA A 126 -26.91 3.32 -17.07
CA ALA A 126 -27.70 4.01 -16.06
C ALA A 126 -27.81 5.50 -16.42
N SER A 127 -28.90 6.14 -16.01
CA SER A 127 -29.15 7.57 -16.24
C SER A 127 -29.91 8.18 -15.09
N SER A 128 -29.67 9.46 -14.84
CA SER A 128 -30.52 10.32 -14.00
C SER A 128 -31.03 11.49 -14.83
N ASP A 129 -32.23 12.00 -14.51
CA ASP A 129 -32.90 13.01 -15.31
C ASP A 129 -32.87 14.44 -14.70
N GLY A 130 -32.17 14.59 -13.57
CA GLY A 130 -32.06 15.86 -12.87
C GLY A 130 -33.31 16.27 -12.07
N LYS A 131 -34.30 15.38 -11.91
CA LYS A 131 -35.55 15.68 -11.19
C LYS A 131 -35.61 15.01 -9.82
N GLU A 132 -34.88 13.90 -9.66
CA GLU A 132 -34.76 13.16 -8.41
C GLU A 132 -33.39 13.43 -7.78
N ASN A 133 -33.26 13.22 -6.47
CA ASN A 133 -31.97 13.26 -5.78
C ASN A 133 -31.15 12.00 -6.08
N LEU A 134 -30.85 11.78 -7.36
CA LEU A 134 -30.04 10.68 -7.84
C LEU A 134 -29.16 11.21 -8.96
N ASP A 135 -27.87 10.93 -8.84
CA ASP A 135 -26.89 11.22 -9.88
C ASP A 135 -26.33 9.89 -10.43
N ALA A 136 -26.43 9.66 -11.71
CA ALA A 136 -25.84 8.49 -12.37
C ALA A 136 -24.34 8.77 -12.64
N ILE A 137 -23.52 8.68 -11.60
CA ILE A 137 -22.10 9.03 -11.60
C ILE A 137 -21.32 8.02 -10.77
N ASP A 138 -19.99 8.07 -10.78
CA ASP A 138 -19.05 7.25 -9.98
C ASP A 138 -19.29 5.74 -10.11
N PRO A 139 -19.29 5.19 -11.34
CA PRO A 139 -19.52 3.77 -11.53
C PRO A 139 -18.33 2.94 -11.05
N ALA A 140 -18.62 1.80 -10.41
CA ALA A 140 -17.61 0.81 -10.04
C ALA A 140 -18.06 -0.61 -10.38
N PHE A 141 -17.15 -1.41 -10.91
CA PHE A 141 -17.41 -2.79 -11.32
C PHE A 141 -17.08 -3.80 -10.21
N LEU A 142 -17.80 -4.93 -10.25
CA LEU A 142 -17.40 -6.18 -9.59
C LEU A 142 -17.78 -7.36 -10.47
N TYR A 143 -16.81 -8.21 -10.81
CA TYR A 143 -17.04 -9.48 -11.48
C TYR A 143 -16.77 -10.63 -10.51
N VAL A 144 -17.79 -11.43 -10.24
CA VAL A 144 -17.71 -12.57 -9.31
C VAL A 144 -18.73 -13.64 -9.71
N ASP A 145 -18.32 -14.90 -9.63
CA ASP A 145 -19.18 -16.08 -9.92
C ASP A 145 -19.90 -16.00 -11.29
N GLY A 146 -19.20 -15.45 -12.30
CA GLY A 146 -19.73 -15.30 -13.65
C GLY A 146 -20.76 -14.17 -13.81
N ARG A 147 -20.95 -13.32 -12.79
CA ARG A 147 -21.88 -12.19 -12.79
C ARG A 147 -21.10 -10.88 -12.73
N LEU A 148 -21.53 -9.90 -13.50
CA LEU A 148 -20.95 -8.56 -13.53
C LEU A 148 -21.93 -7.58 -12.88
N TRP A 149 -21.47 -6.94 -11.81
CA TRP A 149 -22.19 -5.92 -11.07
C TRP A 149 -21.60 -4.55 -11.32
N LEU A 150 -22.43 -3.51 -11.24
CA LEU A 150 -22.01 -2.12 -11.29
C LEU A 150 -22.77 -1.34 -10.22
N SER A 151 -22.04 -0.66 -9.34
CA SER A 151 -22.60 0.37 -8.45
C SER A 151 -22.39 1.75 -9.04
N TYR A 152 -23.26 2.70 -8.70
CA TYR A 152 -23.13 4.11 -9.08
C TYR A 152 -23.98 4.99 -8.16
N GLY A 153 -23.69 6.28 -8.08
CA GLY A 153 -24.43 7.25 -7.29
C GLY A 153 -23.55 8.17 -6.47
N THR A 154 -24.15 9.11 -5.75
CA THR A 154 -23.48 10.07 -4.86
C THR A 154 -24.17 10.17 -3.51
N TYR A 155 -23.52 10.93 -2.59
CA TYR A 155 -24.08 11.26 -1.26
C TYR A 155 -25.28 12.21 -1.30
N PHE A 156 -25.65 12.74 -2.47
CA PHE A 156 -26.90 13.54 -2.64
C PHE A 156 -28.15 12.68 -2.81
N GLY A 157 -27.98 11.37 -3.02
CA GLY A 157 -29.05 10.42 -3.15
C GLY A 157 -28.67 9.06 -2.59
N ALA A 158 -28.91 8.01 -3.35
CA ALA A 158 -28.52 6.65 -3.00
C ALA A 158 -27.46 6.11 -3.95
N ILE A 159 -26.60 5.25 -3.42
CA ILE A 159 -25.80 4.35 -4.25
C ILE A 159 -26.71 3.22 -4.73
N GLN A 160 -26.74 3.05 -6.04
CA GLN A 160 -27.53 2.01 -6.69
C GLN A 160 -26.65 0.90 -7.25
N MET A 161 -27.19 -0.33 -7.26
CA MET A 161 -26.57 -1.52 -7.85
C MET A 161 -27.42 -2.02 -9.02
N ILE A 162 -26.75 -2.34 -10.13
CA ILE A 162 -27.33 -3.01 -11.29
C ILE A 162 -26.49 -4.20 -11.71
N GLU A 163 -27.10 -5.14 -12.43
CA GLU A 163 -26.40 -6.27 -13.04
C GLU A 163 -26.21 -6.04 -14.56
N LEU A 164 -24.99 -6.29 -15.02
CA LEU A 164 -24.60 -6.21 -16.42
C LEU A 164 -24.37 -7.62 -16.98
N ASP A 165 -24.44 -7.74 -18.29
CA ASP A 165 -24.03 -8.94 -19.00
C ASP A 165 -22.50 -8.92 -19.15
N PRO A 166 -21.76 -9.88 -18.57
CA PRO A 166 -20.31 -9.90 -18.62
C PRO A 166 -19.73 -10.12 -20.03
N ALA A 167 -20.51 -10.66 -20.96
CA ALA A 167 -20.06 -10.86 -22.33
C ALA A 167 -20.13 -9.58 -23.17
N THR A 168 -21.05 -8.67 -22.85
CA THR A 168 -21.30 -7.46 -23.62
C THR A 168 -21.04 -6.16 -22.88
N GLY A 169 -21.04 -6.19 -21.53
CA GLY A 169 -20.97 -5.00 -20.69
C GLY A 169 -22.30 -4.21 -20.61
N ALA A 170 -23.32 -4.63 -21.32
CA ALA A 170 -24.62 -3.96 -21.33
C ALA A 170 -25.44 -4.31 -20.08
N ARG A 171 -26.35 -3.42 -19.69
CA ARG A 171 -27.30 -3.71 -18.60
C ARG A 171 -28.19 -4.89 -18.98
N LYS A 172 -28.34 -5.86 -18.09
CA LYS A 172 -29.24 -6.99 -18.32
C LYS A 172 -30.69 -6.53 -18.49
N ALA A 173 -31.37 -7.11 -19.46
CA ALA A 173 -32.76 -6.80 -19.72
C ALA A 173 -33.65 -7.04 -18.50
N GLY A 174 -34.49 -6.08 -18.15
CA GLY A 174 -35.40 -6.15 -17.01
C GLY A 174 -34.72 -5.97 -15.64
N ASN A 175 -33.40 -5.81 -15.57
CA ASN A 175 -32.69 -5.55 -14.31
C ASN A 175 -33.07 -4.17 -13.77
N LYS A 176 -33.55 -4.12 -12.52
CA LYS A 176 -33.88 -2.89 -11.82
C LYS A 176 -32.71 -2.48 -10.94
N ALA A 177 -32.49 -1.19 -10.83
CA ALA A 177 -31.54 -0.65 -9.87
C ALA A 177 -32.07 -0.84 -8.43
N VAL A 178 -31.16 -1.14 -7.50
CA VAL A 178 -31.46 -1.35 -6.09
C VAL A 178 -30.61 -0.43 -5.26
N ASP A 179 -31.24 0.33 -4.37
CA ASP A 179 -30.52 1.18 -3.42
C ASP A 179 -29.80 0.33 -2.39
N ILE A 180 -28.49 0.55 -2.22
CA ILE A 180 -27.64 -0.26 -1.33
C ILE A 180 -26.93 0.55 -0.23
N ALA A 181 -26.77 1.87 -0.42
CA ALA A 181 -26.16 2.75 0.54
C ALA A 181 -26.61 4.21 0.36
N ILE A 182 -26.36 5.04 1.36
CA ILE A 182 -26.53 6.51 1.31
C ILE A 182 -25.30 7.18 1.94
N ASP A 183 -25.19 8.50 1.80
CA ASP A 183 -24.16 9.34 2.43
C ASP A 183 -22.74 8.92 2.03
N MET A 184 -22.58 8.54 0.77
CA MET A 184 -21.27 8.21 0.17
C MET A 184 -21.31 8.38 -1.34
N GLU A 185 -20.12 8.41 -1.94
CA GLU A 185 -19.90 8.38 -3.38
C GLU A 185 -18.63 7.57 -3.71
N ALA A 186 -18.20 7.55 -4.97
CA ALA A 186 -16.95 6.91 -5.40
C ALA A 186 -16.78 5.51 -4.80
N THR A 187 -17.77 4.66 -5.02
CA THR A 187 -17.82 3.34 -4.42
C THR A 187 -16.86 2.35 -5.08
N ALA A 188 -16.44 1.35 -4.34
CA ALA A 188 -15.73 0.17 -4.82
C ALA A 188 -16.34 -1.09 -4.22
N LEU A 189 -16.36 -2.15 -5.01
CA LEU A 189 -16.94 -3.43 -4.63
C LEU A 189 -15.84 -4.50 -4.53
N LEU A 190 -15.82 -5.23 -3.43
CA LEU A 190 -14.93 -6.39 -3.24
C LEU A 190 -15.74 -7.62 -2.90
N HIS A 191 -15.21 -8.79 -3.23
CA HIS A 191 -15.75 -10.07 -2.78
C HIS A 191 -14.65 -10.92 -2.15
N ARG A 192 -14.87 -11.38 -0.89
CA ARG A 192 -13.91 -12.21 -0.17
C ARG A 192 -14.64 -13.10 0.86
N ASP A 193 -14.28 -14.36 0.92
CA ASP A 193 -14.81 -15.34 1.90
C ASP A 193 -16.34 -15.37 1.96
N GLY A 194 -16.98 -15.24 0.78
CA GLY A 194 -18.44 -15.23 0.64
C GLY A 194 -19.10 -13.95 1.18
N TRP A 195 -18.35 -12.87 1.40
CA TRP A 195 -18.86 -11.54 1.71
C TRP A 195 -18.64 -10.59 0.55
N TYR A 196 -19.63 -9.79 0.24
CA TYR A 196 -19.53 -8.60 -0.59
C TYR A 196 -19.25 -7.40 0.31
N TYR A 197 -18.25 -6.62 -0.04
CA TYR A 197 -17.87 -5.39 0.64
C TYR A 197 -18.15 -4.21 -0.27
N LEU A 198 -18.86 -3.22 0.25
CA LEU A 198 -19.05 -1.93 -0.40
C LEU A 198 -18.24 -0.89 0.36
N LEU A 199 -17.19 -0.40 -0.27
CA LEU A 199 -16.44 0.76 0.20
C LEU A 199 -17.02 1.99 -0.47
N GLY A 200 -17.05 3.10 0.26
CA GLY A 200 -17.51 4.37 -0.29
C GLY A 200 -16.77 5.53 0.36
N THR A 201 -16.64 6.61 -0.38
CA THR A 201 -16.05 7.85 0.07
C THR A 201 -17.10 8.74 0.71
N HIS A 202 -16.88 9.16 1.93
CA HIS A 202 -17.72 10.05 2.71
C HIS A 202 -17.05 11.40 2.91
N GLY A 203 -17.85 12.42 3.27
CA GLY A 203 -17.37 13.77 3.52
C GLY A 203 -17.45 14.65 2.28
N THR A 204 -16.71 15.75 2.26
CA THR A 204 -16.79 16.76 1.20
C THR A 204 -15.66 16.62 0.20
N CYS A 205 -16.01 16.46 -1.07
CA CYS A 205 -15.11 16.54 -2.22
C CYS A 205 -14.65 17.97 -2.47
N CYS A 206 -13.52 18.07 -3.18
CA CYS A 206 -13.17 19.24 -4.00
C CYS A 206 -12.94 20.53 -3.19
N ASP A 207 -12.66 20.42 -1.88
CA ASP A 207 -12.43 21.53 -0.96
C ASP A 207 -10.95 21.67 -0.55
N GLY A 208 -10.04 21.06 -1.33
CA GLY A 208 -8.60 21.13 -1.12
C GLY A 208 -8.19 20.78 0.32
N PRO A 209 -7.49 21.70 1.04
CA PRO A 209 -7.04 21.43 2.40
C PRO A 209 -8.16 21.23 3.43
N ASN A 210 -9.38 21.65 3.12
CA ASN A 210 -10.56 21.52 3.99
C ASN A 210 -11.37 20.27 3.69
N SER A 211 -11.01 19.49 2.67
CA SER A 211 -11.70 18.25 2.34
C SER A 211 -11.78 17.33 3.57
N THR A 212 -12.96 16.82 3.81
CA THR A 212 -13.23 15.85 4.88
C THR A 212 -13.37 14.43 4.35
N TYR A 213 -12.97 14.20 3.10
CA TYR A 213 -13.01 12.88 2.48
C TYR A 213 -12.33 11.82 3.34
N HIS A 214 -12.99 10.68 3.43
CA HIS A 214 -12.50 9.47 4.09
C HIS A 214 -13.27 8.27 3.57
N ILE A 215 -12.70 7.07 3.62
CA ILE A 215 -13.29 5.85 3.09
C ILE A 215 -13.86 4.99 4.22
N ARG A 216 -15.12 4.58 4.07
CA ARG A 216 -15.81 3.63 4.96
C ARG A 216 -16.23 2.38 4.20
N VAL A 217 -16.56 1.33 4.95
CA VAL A 217 -16.97 0.03 4.41
C VAL A 217 -18.15 -0.56 5.16
N GLY A 218 -19.05 -1.20 4.40
CA GLY A 218 -20.02 -2.17 4.91
C GLY A 218 -19.94 -3.48 4.15
N ARG A 219 -20.51 -4.55 4.67
CA ARG A 219 -20.52 -5.86 4.01
C ARG A 219 -21.89 -6.53 4.02
N SER A 220 -22.12 -7.41 3.04
CA SER A 220 -23.34 -8.21 2.90
C SER A 220 -23.01 -9.61 2.40
N ARG A 221 -23.94 -10.55 2.58
CA ARG A 221 -23.87 -11.88 1.94
C ARG A 221 -24.51 -11.89 0.54
N ASP A 222 -25.23 -10.84 0.19
CA ASP A 222 -25.87 -10.68 -1.10
C ASP A 222 -25.34 -9.38 -1.77
N PRO A 223 -25.00 -9.37 -3.06
CA PRO A 223 -24.52 -8.17 -3.76
C PRO A 223 -25.55 -7.02 -3.74
N LEU A 224 -26.84 -7.32 -3.59
CA LEU A 224 -27.89 -6.31 -3.48
C LEU A 224 -28.18 -5.86 -2.04
N GLY A 225 -27.37 -6.33 -1.07
CA GLY A 225 -27.48 -5.95 0.33
C GLY A 225 -28.44 -6.83 1.16
N PRO A 226 -28.81 -6.42 2.37
CA PRO A 226 -28.38 -5.17 3.01
C PRO A 226 -26.90 -5.19 3.41
N TYR A 227 -26.20 -4.12 3.11
CA TYR A 227 -24.84 -3.90 3.59
C TYR A 227 -24.89 -3.30 4.99
N VAL A 228 -24.13 -3.86 5.92
CA VAL A 228 -24.03 -3.40 7.31
C VAL A 228 -22.57 -3.19 7.70
N ASP A 229 -22.33 -2.27 8.61
CA ASP A 229 -21.00 -2.09 9.21
C ASP A 229 -20.72 -3.11 10.32
N HIS A 230 -19.57 -2.96 10.99
CA HIS A 230 -19.12 -3.85 12.08
C HIS A 230 -19.99 -3.75 13.35
N MET A 231 -20.82 -2.73 13.48
CA MET A 231 -21.80 -2.55 14.56
C MET A 231 -23.20 -3.04 14.17
N GLY A 232 -23.38 -3.49 12.92
CA GLY A 232 -24.67 -3.91 12.38
C GLY A 232 -25.54 -2.76 11.87
N ILE A 233 -25.00 -1.55 11.74
CA ILE A 233 -25.75 -0.39 11.22
C ILE A 233 -25.78 -0.49 9.70
N PRO A 234 -26.99 -0.49 9.06
CA PRO A 234 -27.10 -0.53 7.62
C PRO A 234 -26.50 0.71 6.95
N LEU A 235 -25.84 0.52 5.80
CA LEU A 235 -25.34 1.64 4.99
C LEU A 235 -26.47 2.53 4.46
N LEU A 236 -27.67 1.97 4.27
CA LEU A 236 -28.89 2.73 3.97
C LEU A 236 -29.38 3.60 5.15
N LYS A 237 -28.68 3.56 6.28
CA LYS A 237 -28.95 4.40 7.47
C LYS A 237 -27.70 5.15 7.93
N GLY A 238 -26.74 5.37 7.02
CA GLY A 238 -25.51 6.10 7.29
C GLY A 238 -24.46 5.31 8.10
N GLY A 239 -24.57 3.96 8.17
CA GLY A 239 -23.51 3.11 8.73
C GLY A 239 -22.22 3.17 7.91
N GLY A 240 -21.17 2.52 8.42
CA GLY A 240 -19.89 2.39 7.72
C GLY A 240 -18.71 2.37 8.68
N LYS A 241 -17.90 1.30 8.57
CA LYS A 241 -16.64 1.18 9.33
C LYS A 241 -15.53 1.97 8.63
N MET A 242 -14.81 2.80 9.36
CA MET A 242 -13.66 3.55 8.83
C MET A 242 -12.58 2.60 8.32
N VAL A 243 -12.08 2.87 7.11
CA VAL A 243 -10.95 2.17 6.48
C VAL A 243 -9.76 3.13 6.30
N VAL A 244 -10.01 4.31 5.73
CA VAL A 244 -8.96 5.31 5.46
C VAL A 244 -9.44 6.69 5.86
N ASN A 245 -8.56 7.47 6.47
CA ASN A 245 -8.78 8.88 6.79
C ASN A 245 -7.56 9.70 6.38
N ALA A 246 -7.70 11.03 6.39
CA ALA A 246 -6.58 11.96 6.19
C ALA A 246 -5.43 11.66 7.16
N ARG A 247 -4.20 11.81 6.68
CA ARG A 247 -3.00 11.56 7.46
C ARG A 247 -1.91 12.60 7.18
N GLY A 248 -1.61 13.39 8.18
CA GLY A 248 -0.56 14.39 8.07
C GLY A 248 -0.85 15.42 6.97
N ARG A 249 -0.10 15.34 5.86
CA ARG A 249 -0.26 16.25 4.71
C ARG A 249 -1.08 15.67 3.56
N ASP A 250 -1.47 14.43 3.68
CA ASP A 250 -2.29 13.71 2.71
C ASP A 250 -3.76 13.86 3.14
N ILE A 251 -4.47 14.78 2.51
CA ILE A 251 -5.82 15.21 2.89
C ILE A 251 -6.85 14.65 1.92
N GLY A 252 -7.98 14.21 2.45
CA GLY A 252 -9.14 13.82 1.68
C GLY A 252 -8.93 12.56 0.82
N PRO A 253 -8.61 11.39 1.43
CA PRO A 253 -8.51 10.15 0.67
C PRO A 253 -9.87 9.69 0.15
N GLY A 254 -9.94 9.42 -1.15
CA GLY A 254 -11.16 8.96 -1.80
C GLY A 254 -10.90 8.08 -3.03
N HIS A 255 -11.95 7.48 -3.56
CA HIS A 255 -11.92 6.68 -4.79
C HIS A 255 -11.03 5.43 -4.67
N PHE A 256 -11.49 4.47 -3.90
CA PHE A 256 -10.78 3.21 -3.62
C PHE A 256 -10.73 2.29 -4.86
N GLY A 257 -9.57 1.71 -5.15
CA GLY A 257 -9.39 0.63 -6.13
C GLY A 257 -8.55 -0.51 -5.55
N LEU A 258 -9.05 -1.76 -5.60
CA LEU A 258 -8.30 -2.93 -5.13
C LEU A 258 -7.19 -3.30 -6.12
N ILE A 259 -6.03 -3.68 -5.59
CA ILE A 259 -4.89 -4.20 -6.34
C ILE A 259 -4.46 -5.51 -5.66
N ASP A 260 -4.86 -6.63 -6.23
CA ASP A 260 -4.39 -7.95 -5.80
C ASP A 260 -3.12 -8.31 -6.58
N LEU A 261 -2.01 -8.42 -5.85
CA LEU A 261 -0.71 -8.80 -6.42
C LEU A 261 -0.45 -10.31 -6.30
N GLY A 262 -1.39 -11.06 -5.75
CA GLY A 262 -1.22 -12.46 -5.43
C GLY A 262 -0.30 -12.70 -4.23
N GLU A 263 -0.11 -13.98 -3.88
CA GLU A 263 0.83 -14.42 -2.85
C GLU A 263 0.61 -13.74 -1.47
N GLY A 264 -0.65 -13.39 -1.15
CA GLY A 264 -1.01 -12.75 0.12
C GLY A 264 -0.66 -11.25 0.20
N VAL A 265 -0.35 -10.61 -0.93
CA VAL A 265 -0.11 -9.16 -1.01
C VAL A 265 -1.27 -8.49 -1.71
N GLU A 266 -2.07 -7.76 -0.97
CA GLU A 266 -3.10 -6.88 -1.49
C GLU A 266 -2.73 -5.43 -1.20
N LYS A 267 -3.02 -4.56 -2.14
CA LYS A 267 -2.91 -3.11 -2.00
C LYS A 267 -4.18 -2.44 -2.49
N PHE A 268 -4.31 -1.18 -2.21
CA PHE A 268 -5.37 -0.36 -2.76
C PHE A 268 -4.81 0.96 -3.24
N SER A 269 -5.41 1.47 -4.31
CA SER A 269 -5.21 2.82 -4.81
C SER A 269 -6.32 3.73 -4.33
N MET A 270 -6.03 5.02 -4.28
CA MET A 270 -6.96 6.10 -4.02
C MET A 270 -6.33 7.39 -4.53
N HIS A 271 -7.07 8.48 -4.60
CA HIS A 271 -6.43 9.78 -4.62
C HIS A 271 -6.46 10.40 -3.21
N TYR A 272 -5.53 11.31 -2.95
CA TYR A 272 -5.71 12.35 -1.95
C TYR A 272 -6.19 13.60 -2.67
N GLU A 273 -7.23 14.26 -2.16
CA GLU A 273 -7.76 15.51 -2.71
C GLU A 273 -6.66 16.55 -2.86
N ILE A 274 -5.78 16.60 -1.88
CA ILE A 274 -4.58 17.41 -1.94
C ILE A 274 -3.42 16.76 -1.18
N ASP A 275 -2.27 16.66 -1.85
CA ASP A 275 -0.98 16.54 -1.19
C ASP A 275 -0.49 17.96 -0.85
N MET A 276 -0.44 18.29 0.43
CA MET A 276 -0.04 19.63 0.90
C MET A 276 1.39 20.03 0.52
N ASN A 277 2.24 19.06 0.13
CA ASN A 277 3.58 19.36 -0.38
C ASN A 277 3.56 19.77 -1.85
N ARG A 278 2.60 19.24 -2.63
CA ARG A 278 2.50 19.43 -4.09
C ARG A 278 1.37 20.38 -4.49
N GLY A 279 0.41 20.64 -3.58
CA GLY A 279 -0.76 21.48 -3.83
C GLY A 279 -1.70 20.95 -4.91
N ARG A 280 -1.74 19.61 -5.12
CA ARG A 280 -2.51 18.94 -6.17
C ARG A 280 -3.05 17.61 -5.68
N SER A 281 -4.10 17.12 -6.31
CA SER A 281 -4.57 15.73 -6.14
C SER A 281 -3.51 14.76 -6.65
N VAL A 282 -3.25 13.72 -5.85
CA VAL A 282 -2.21 12.73 -6.15
C VAL A 282 -2.70 11.31 -5.92
N LEU A 283 -2.21 10.39 -6.74
CA LEU A 283 -2.40 8.96 -6.53
C LEU A 283 -1.69 8.52 -5.24
N GLY A 284 -2.41 7.78 -4.41
CA GLY A 284 -1.87 7.04 -3.28
C GLY A 284 -2.02 5.53 -3.49
N ILE A 285 -1.02 4.76 -3.08
CA ILE A 285 -1.07 3.28 -3.09
C ILE A 285 -0.59 2.79 -1.73
N ARG A 286 -1.42 2.00 -1.04
CA ARG A 286 -1.13 1.51 0.31
C ARG A 286 -1.44 0.01 0.42
N PRO A 287 -0.80 -0.72 1.36
CA PRO A 287 -1.17 -2.09 1.69
C PRO A 287 -2.61 -2.17 2.19
N LEU A 288 -3.31 -3.24 1.79
CA LEU A 288 -4.62 -3.62 2.32
C LEU A 288 -4.47 -4.85 3.19
N LEU A 289 -4.89 -4.73 4.43
CA LEU A 289 -4.86 -5.80 5.43
C LEU A 289 -6.28 -6.26 5.73
N TRP A 290 -6.39 -7.45 6.30
CA TRP A 290 -7.66 -8.00 6.77
C TRP A 290 -7.58 -8.35 8.25
N LYS A 291 -8.46 -7.77 9.03
CA LYS A 291 -8.56 -8.04 10.46
C LYS A 291 -10.00 -8.34 10.83
N ASP A 292 -10.24 -9.51 11.42
CA ASP A 292 -11.57 -9.97 11.85
C ASP A 292 -12.60 -9.93 10.70
N GLY A 293 -12.12 -10.22 9.46
CA GLY A 293 -12.94 -10.20 8.25
C GLY A 293 -13.32 -8.78 7.77
N TRP A 294 -12.53 -7.76 8.14
CA TRP A 294 -12.71 -6.38 7.68
C TRP A 294 -11.42 -5.84 7.05
N PRO A 295 -11.53 -5.06 5.96
CA PRO A 295 -10.38 -4.42 5.38
C PRO A 295 -9.85 -3.31 6.30
N VAL A 296 -8.54 -3.21 6.37
CA VAL A 296 -7.81 -2.20 7.15
C VAL A 296 -6.69 -1.65 6.30
N ALA A 297 -6.55 -0.34 6.25
CA ALA A 297 -5.43 0.29 5.56
C ALA A 297 -4.12 0.02 6.31
N GLY A 298 -3.17 -0.61 5.64
CA GLY A 298 -1.79 -0.75 6.08
C GLY A 298 -0.93 0.44 5.69
N ASP A 299 0.36 0.36 6.02
CA ASP A 299 1.38 1.34 5.62
C ASP A 299 2.62 0.63 5.11
N ASN A 300 3.29 1.23 4.13
CA ASN A 300 4.64 0.81 3.79
C ASN A 300 5.56 1.01 5.00
N ILE A 301 6.59 0.15 5.14
CA ILE A 301 7.53 0.26 6.24
C ILE A 301 8.18 1.65 6.25
N ALA A 302 8.13 2.34 7.38
CA ALA A 302 8.74 3.65 7.53
C ALA A 302 10.26 3.54 7.73
N GLU A 303 10.99 4.60 7.40
CA GLU A 303 12.39 4.71 7.77
C GLU A 303 12.56 4.63 9.29
N GLY A 304 13.51 3.83 9.76
CA GLY A 304 13.75 3.66 11.19
C GLY A 304 14.64 2.49 11.54
N THR A 305 14.93 2.38 12.84
CA THR A 305 15.62 1.24 13.41
C THR A 305 14.61 0.22 13.91
N TYR A 306 14.88 -1.05 13.60
CA TYR A 306 14.00 -2.16 13.89
C TYR A 306 14.78 -3.39 14.37
N GLU A 307 14.15 -4.15 15.22
CA GLU A 307 14.33 -5.58 15.35
C GLU A 307 13.53 -6.25 14.22
N ILE A 308 14.17 -7.13 13.44
CA ILE A 308 13.54 -7.87 12.34
C ILE A 308 13.45 -9.33 12.77
N GLU A 309 12.25 -9.81 13.10
CA GLU A 309 12.03 -11.17 13.61
C GLU A 309 11.35 -12.06 12.57
N ALA A 310 11.79 -13.31 12.50
CA ALA A 310 11.05 -14.37 11.82
C ALA A 310 9.76 -14.69 12.61
N GLU A 311 8.60 -14.49 12.01
CA GLU A 311 7.30 -14.63 12.69
C GLU A 311 7.13 -16.00 13.36
N ARG A 312 7.57 -17.08 12.70
CA ARG A 312 7.40 -18.45 13.19
C ARG A 312 8.24 -18.75 14.43
N SER A 313 9.49 -18.29 14.49
CA SER A 313 10.42 -18.64 15.59
C SER A 313 10.53 -17.55 16.64
N GLY A 314 10.18 -16.31 16.31
CA GLY A 314 10.45 -15.14 17.14
C GLY A 314 11.94 -14.79 17.22
N TYR A 315 12.80 -15.41 16.40
CA TYR A 315 14.22 -15.11 16.36
C TYR A 315 14.51 -13.87 15.52
N ALA A 316 15.37 -13.02 16.06
CA ALA A 316 15.79 -11.79 15.42
C ALA A 316 16.93 -12.03 14.42
N LEU A 317 16.88 -11.33 13.30
CA LEU A 317 17.97 -11.24 12.34
C LEU A 317 19.15 -10.51 12.98
N GLN A 318 20.35 -11.08 12.93
CA GLN A 318 21.54 -10.53 13.57
C GLN A 318 22.82 -10.79 12.79
N LEU A 319 23.86 -10.00 13.07
CA LEU A 319 25.20 -10.40 12.65
C LEU A 319 25.65 -11.61 13.48
N ALA A 320 26.14 -12.63 12.79
CA ALA A 320 26.79 -13.79 13.41
C ALA A 320 28.18 -13.40 13.90
N THR A 321 28.25 -12.69 15.04
CA THR A 321 29.50 -12.14 15.55
C THR A 321 29.50 -11.99 17.06
N ASP A 322 30.60 -12.36 17.65
CA ASP A 322 30.91 -12.16 19.09
C ASP A 322 31.77 -10.90 19.32
N PHE A 323 31.93 -10.07 18.29
CA PHE A 323 32.83 -8.90 18.35
C PHE A 323 32.34 -7.81 19.28
N VAL A 324 31.05 -7.74 19.56
CA VAL A 324 30.48 -6.73 20.44
C VAL A 324 30.47 -7.28 21.87
N ARG A 325 31.29 -6.70 22.72
CA ARG A 325 31.23 -6.98 24.15
C ARG A 325 30.18 -6.08 24.79
N VAL A 326 29.29 -6.69 25.54
CA VAL A 326 28.45 -6.00 26.52
C VAL A 326 29.12 -6.09 27.87
N ASP A 327 28.82 -5.17 28.79
CA ASP A 327 29.38 -5.19 30.15
C ASP A 327 29.12 -6.55 30.84
N PHE A 328 30.17 -7.30 31.03
CA PHE A 328 30.12 -8.59 31.68
C PHE A 328 30.74 -8.46 33.08
N ASP A 329 29.90 -8.39 34.08
CA ASP A 329 30.39 -8.47 35.48
C ASP A 329 30.78 -9.90 35.80
N ALA A 330 32.06 -10.19 35.74
CA ALA A 330 32.62 -11.51 36.05
C ALA A 330 32.22 -12.04 37.43
N ARG A 331 31.87 -11.18 38.40
CA ARG A 331 31.38 -11.58 39.74
C ARG A 331 30.00 -12.25 39.67
N ARG A 332 29.23 -12.01 38.63
CA ARG A 332 27.92 -12.65 38.40
C ARG A 332 28.04 -14.00 37.72
N SER A 333 29.25 -14.38 37.28
CA SER A 333 29.49 -15.70 36.73
C SER A 333 29.45 -16.74 37.86
N PHE A 334 28.62 -17.75 37.72
CA PHE A 334 28.55 -18.89 38.63
C PHE A 334 29.92 -19.58 38.82
N PHE A 335 30.78 -19.48 37.82
CA PHE A 335 32.12 -20.10 37.82
C PHE A 335 33.24 -19.15 38.28
N ALA A 336 32.93 -17.90 38.59
CA ALA A 336 33.95 -16.97 39.06
C ALA A 336 34.40 -17.35 40.51
N PRO A 337 35.69 -17.49 40.76
CA PRO A 337 36.19 -17.75 42.12
C PRO A 337 35.76 -16.63 43.08
N PRO A 338 35.50 -16.94 44.36
CA PRO A 338 35.23 -15.93 45.36
C PRO A 338 36.34 -14.88 45.42
N GLY A 339 36.01 -13.60 45.41
CA GLY A 339 36.96 -12.50 45.41
C GLY A 339 37.49 -12.07 44.04
N THR A 340 36.97 -12.63 42.94
CA THR A 340 37.31 -12.15 41.61
C THR A 340 36.98 -10.66 41.52
N PRO A 341 37.94 -9.78 41.20
CA PRO A 341 37.66 -8.36 41.04
C PRO A 341 36.73 -8.12 39.84
N PRO A 342 35.87 -7.07 39.85
CA PRO A 342 35.05 -6.73 38.72
C PRO A 342 35.94 -6.36 37.54
N VAL A 343 35.70 -6.96 36.41
CA VAL A 343 36.28 -6.52 35.13
C VAL A 343 35.30 -5.49 34.52
N ASN A 344 35.60 -4.22 34.70
CA ASN A 344 34.92 -3.16 34.03
C ASN A 344 35.40 -3.12 32.56
N VAL A 345 34.70 -3.84 31.69
CA VAL A 345 34.80 -3.64 30.26
C VAL A 345 33.63 -2.76 29.89
N PRO A 346 33.85 -1.50 29.54
CA PRO A 346 32.73 -0.63 29.12
C PRO A 346 32.03 -1.20 27.91
N ASP A 347 30.71 -1.03 27.87
CA ASP A 347 29.92 -1.37 26.70
C ASP A 347 30.47 -0.66 25.47
N GLN A 348 30.60 -1.40 24.39
CA GLN A 348 31.08 -0.87 23.12
C GLN A 348 29.91 -0.79 22.13
N THR A 349 29.80 0.34 21.45
CA THR A 349 28.89 0.46 20.30
C THR A 349 29.48 -0.25 19.09
N LEU A 350 28.61 -0.65 18.15
CA LEU A 350 29.08 -1.23 16.89
C LEU A 350 30.03 -0.28 16.14
N ALA A 351 29.76 1.03 16.16
CA ALA A 351 30.63 2.03 15.55
C ALA A 351 32.04 2.10 16.14
N GLN A 352 32.22 1.69 17.39
CA GLN A 352 33.52 1.61 18.03
C GLN A 352 34.31 0.34 17.68
N VAL A 353 33.60 -0.77 17.43
CA VAL A 353 34.26 -2.08 17.15
C VAL A 353 34.39 -2.39 15.66
N GLU A 354 33.49 -1.88 14.84
CA GLU A 354 33.49 -2.11 13.38
C GLU A 354 34.82 -1.79 12.68
N PRO A 355 35.56 -0.70 13.03
CA PRO A 355 36.84 -0.41 12.38
C PRO A 355 37.91 -1.51 12.57
N GLY A 356 37.73 -2.36 13.55
CA GLY A 356 38.60 -3.54 13.76
C GLY A 356 38.18 -4.80 13.00
N TRP A 357 37.04 -4.75 12.31
CA TRP A 357 36.53 -5.88 11.55
C TRP A 357 37.23 -6.01 10.20
N PRO A 358 37.24 -7.25 9.62
CA PRO A 358 37.75 -7.43 8.28
C PRO A 358 36.94 -6.58 7.28
N ASN A 359 37.63 -5.98 6.31
CA ASN A 359 36.97 -5.31 5.18
C ASN A 359 36.39 -6.33 4.17
N LYS A 360 35.54 -7.20 4.67
CA LYS A 360 34.78 -8.22 3.92
C LYS A 360 33.39 -8.40 4.53
N ALA A 361 32.53 -9.17 3.89
CA ALA A 361 31.21 -9.51 4.41
C ALA A 361 31.32 -10.25 5.76
N VAL A 362 30.31 -10.05 6.59
CA VAL A 362 30.08 -10.74 7.86
C VAL A 362 28.81 -11.56 7.71
N SER A 363 28.82 -12.77 8.22
CA SER A 363 27.67 -13.67 8.18
C SER A 363 26.50 -13.13 9.00
N VAL A 364 25.28 -13.49 8.59
CA VAL A 364 24.03 -13.16 9.24
C VAL A 364 23.34 -14.45 9.65
N ASP A 365 22.78 -14.50 10.83
CA ASP A 365 21.99 -15.60 11.35
C ASP A 365 20.73 -15.13 12.08
N LEU A 366 20.02 -16.03 12.75
CA LEU A 366 18.84 -15.74 13.57
C LEU A 366 19.09 -16.24 14.99
N GLY A 367 18.76 -15.41 15.97
CA GLY A 367 18.91 -15.75 17.39
C GLY A 367 17.89 -15.06 18.27
N ASP A 368 17.86 -15.46 19.55
CA ASP A 368 17.01 -14.78 20.53
C ASP A 368 17.31 -13.29 20.58
N TYR A 369 16.26 -12.48 20.58
CA TYR A 369 16.44 -11.05 20.77
C TYR A 369 16.86 -10.73 22.19
N MET A 370 18.04 -10.17 22.33
CA MET A 370 18.65 -9.86 23.61
C MET A 370 19.00 -8.37 23.76
N VAL A 371 18.31 -7.52 22.98
CA VAL A 371 18.55 -6.05 22.98
C VAL A 371 20.02 -5.72 22.66
N ARG A 372 20.63 -6.50 21.77
CA ARG A 372 22.05 -6.32 21.42
C ARG A 372 22.22 -5.48 20.17
N PRO A 373 23.27 -4.64 20.08
CA PRO A 373 23.50 -3.77 18.94
C PRO A 373 23.52 -4.50 17.58
N GLN A 374 24.06 -5.72 17.51
CA GLN A 374 24.13 -6.54 16.31
C GLN A 374 22.77 -7.09 15.82
N GLN A 375 21.69 -6.85 16.57
CA GLN A 375 20.31 -7.27 16.26
C GLN A 375 19.44 -6.12 15.76
N LEU A 376 19.99 -4.90 15.69
CA LEU A 376 19.25 -3.71 15.31
C LEU A 376 19.61 -3.29 13.88
N TRP A 377 18.59 -3.16 13.06
CA TRP A 377 18.72 -2.84 11.65
C TRP A 377 18.01 -1.52 11.32
N THR A 378 18.72 -0.63 10.67
CA THR A 378 18.13 0.58 10.08
C THR A 378 17.59 0.23 8.69
N VAL A 379 16.29 0.35 8.52
CA VAL A 379 15.60 0.23 7.23
C VAL A 379 15.38 1.63 6.68
N ALA A 380 15.87 1.90 5.48
CA ALA A 380 15.72 3.20 4.85
C ALA A 380 15.32 3.07 3.39
N PRO A 381 14.35 3.86 2.90
CA PRO A 381 13.95 3.86 1.51
C PRO A 381 15.07 4.37 0.60
N VAL A 382 15.15 3.84 -0.62
CA VAL A 382 16.07 4.25 -1.69
C VAL A 382 15.25 4.61 -2.93
N PRO A 383 14.51 5.73 -2.95
CA PRO A 383 13.59 6.07 -4.03
C PRO A 383 14.23 6.11 -5.41
N GLY A 384 15.50 6.55 -5.50
CA GLY A 384 16.27 6.58 -6.73
C GLY A 384 16.59 5.21 -7.33
N ALA A 385 16.40 4.11 -6.56
CA ALA A 385 16.54 2.74 -7.04
C ALA A 385 15.26 2.19 -7.68
N GLY A 386 14.17 2.99 -7.73
CA GLY A 386 12.85 2.57 -8.14
C GLY A 386 12.04 1.97 -6.99
N GLY A 387 10.99 1.24 -7.33
CA GLY A 387 10.10 0.61 -6.37
C GLY A 387 9.16 -0.38 -7.05
N VAL A 388 8.19 -0.89 -6.30
CA VAL A 388 7.15 -1.79 -6.80
C VAL A 388 5.83 -1.43 -6.16
N MET A 389 4.83 -1.17 -6.97
CA MET A 389 3.43 -0.96 -6.59
C MET A 389 3.27 -0.18 -5.28
N GLY A 390 3.64 1.10 -5.32
CA GLY A 390 3.46 2.03 -4.20
C GLY A 390 4.51 1.98 -3.09
N ALA A 391 5.54 1.15 -3.20
CA ALA A 391 6.63 1.09 -2.22
C ALA A 391 7.99 1.25 -2.91
N PRO A 392 8.94 2.04 -2.36
CA PRO A 392 10.30 2.11 -2.89
C PRO A 392 11.06 0.81 -2.57
N TYR A 393 12.21 0.63 -3.20
CA TYR A 393 13.20 -0.31 -2.67
C TYR A 393 13.84 0.27 -1.40
N TYR A 394 14.26 -0.63 -0.51
CA TYR A 394 14.88 -0.31 0.77
C TYR A 394 16.31 -0.83 0.82
N LYS A 395 17.15 -0.16 1.58
CA LYS A 395 18.39 -0.72 2.14
C LYS A 395 18.13 -1.12 3.59
N ILE A 396 18.79 -2.20 4.03
CA ILE A 396 18.74 -2.71 5.40
C ILE A 396 20.17 -2.70 5.91
N VAL A 397 20.47 -1.84 6.88
CA VAL A 397 21.82 -1.56 7.37
C VAL A 397 21.89 -1.86 8.86
N ILE A 398 22.94 -2.52 9.32
CA ILE A 398 23.09 -2.72 10.78
C ILE A 398 23.28 -1.36 11.45
N SER A 399 22.46 -1.06 12.45
CA SER A 399 22.42 0.27 13.08
C SER A 399 23.77 0.63 13.70
N GLY A 400 24.21 1.87 13.49
CA GLY A 400 25.49 2.38 13.97
C GLY A 400 26.70 2.03 13.10
N THR A 401 26.49 1.36 11.96
CA THR A 401 27.55 1.00 11.00
C THR A 401 27.17 1.41 9.57
N GLN A 402 28.03 1.10 8.59
CA GLN A 402 27.72 1.20 7.15
C GLN A 402 27.36 -0.17 6.55
N ARG A 403 27.43 -1.25 7.34
CA ARG A 403 27.24 -2.62 6.84
C ARG A 403 25.81 -2.87 6.44
N THR A 404 25.67 -3.33 5.21
CA THR A 404 24.39 -3.46 4.51
C THR A 404 24.09 -4.93 4.23
N LEU A 405 22.86 -5.36 4.51
CA LEU A 405 22.35 -6.67 4.15
C LEU A 405 22.36 -6.84 2.63
N ALA A 406 22.95 -7.92 2.15
CA ALA A 406 23.07 -8.23 0.72
C ALA A 406 22.76 -9.71 0.45
N ALA A 407 22.15 -9.96 -0.72
CA ALA A 407 21.95 -11.30 -1.25
C ALA A 407 23.25 -11.85 -1.84
N THR A 408 23.49 -13.16 -1.68
CA THR A 408 24.63 -13.84 -2.28
C THR A 408 24.23 -14.76 -3.44
N ALA A 409 25.18 -15.16 -4.25
CA ALA A 409 24.96 -16.11 -5.36
C ALA A 409 24.56 -17.51 -4.87
N THR A 410 24.89 -17.85 -3.63
CA THR A 410 24.57 -19.15 -3.01
C THR A 410 23.15 -19.18 -2.42
N GLY A 411 22.43 -18.05 -2.43
CA GLY A 411 21.11 -17.93 -1.80
C GLY A 411 21.15 -17.68 -0.31
N GLU A 412 22.28 -17.20 0.20
CA GLU A 412 22.47 -16.76 1.57
C GLU A 412 22.34 -15.23 1.66
N VAL A 413 22.37 -14.68 2.85
CA VAL A 413 22.49 -13.25 3.09
C VAL A 413 23.72 -12.95 3.95
N GLU A 414 24.36 -11.83 3.65
CA GLU A 414 25.54 -11.35 4.34
C GLU A 414 25.45 -9.86 4.62
N ALA A 415 26.16 -9.37 5.63
CA ALA A 415 26.33 -7.94 5.86
C ALA A 415 27.64 -7.48 5.21
N VAL A 416 27.55 -6.89 4.02
CA VAL A 416 28.70 -6.33 3.27
C VAL A 416 29.16 -5.01 3.86
N PRO A 417 30.45 -4.58 3.68
CA PRO A 417 30.99 -3.41 4.36
C PRO A 417 30.25 -2.11 4.19
N ALA A 418 29.65 -1.86 3.02
CA ALA A 418 28.94 -0.61 2.74
C ALA A 418 27.84 -0.78 1.68
N PHE A 419 26.87 0.11 1.73
CA PHE A 419 25.86 0.26 0.68
C PHE A 419 26.47 0.91 -0.57
N THR A 420 26.36 0.24 -1.69
CA THR A 420 26.84 0.72 -3.00
C THR A 420 25.71 1.02 -3.98
N GLY A 421 24.49 0.61 -3.65
CA GLY A 421 23.34 0.69 -4.54
C GLY A 421 23.22 -0.50 -5.50
N ALA A 422 24.05 -1.53 -5.33
CA ALA A 422 23.98 -2.75 -6.12
C ALA A 422 22.62 -3.47 -5.92
N PRO A 423 22.06 -4.12 -6.97
CA PRO A 423 20.73 -4.74 -6.89
C PRO A 423 20.56 -5.74 -5.75
N GLU A 424 21.61 -6.48 -5.40
CA GLU A 424 21.64 -7.44 -4.29
C GLU A 424 21.57 -6.80 -2.90
N GLN A 425 21.74 -5.48 -2.79
CA GLN A 425 21.63 -4.70 -1.56
C GLN A 425 20.31 -3.98 -1.42
N LEU A 426 19.42 -4.16 -2.40
CA LEU A 426 18.11 -3.52 -2.48
C LEU A 426 17.02 -4.54 -2.17
N TRP A 427 16.10 -4.14 -1.30
CA TRP A 427 15.07 -5.02 -0.78
C TRP A 427 13.68 -4.45 -1.05
N ARG A 428 12.78 -5.27 -1.58
CA ARG A 428 11.35 -5.03 -1.59
C ARG A 428 10.77 -5.57 -0.29
N ILE A 429 9.99 -4.74 0.41
CA ILE A 429 9.32 -5.11 1.67
C ILE A 429 7.82 -4.89 1.47
N ASP A 430 7.05 -5.97 1.37
CA ASP A 430 5.61 -5.90 1.25
C ASP A 430 4.95 -6.31 2.56
N GLN A 431 3.96 -5.56 3.00
CA GLN A 431 3.07 -6.00 4.06
C GLN A 431 2.05 -6.97 3.49
N LEU A 432 1.92 -8.13 4.11
CA LEU A 432 0.96 -9.18 3.75
C LEU A 432 -0.42 -8.86 4.35
N THR A 433 -1.45 -9.50 3.82
CA THR A 433 -2.84 -9.27 4.25
C THR A 433 -3.10 -9.57 5.73
N ASP A 434 -2.27 -10.41 6.37
CA ASP A 434 -2.31 -10.73 7.81
C ASP A 434 -1.55 -9.72 8.70
N GLY A 435 -0.87 -8.75 8.09
CA GLY A 435 -0.09 -7.72 8.78
C GLY A 435 1.39 -8.06 8.96
N THR A 436 1.83 -9.28 8.67
CA THR A 436 3.24 -9.64 8.61
C THR A 436 3.90 -9.06 7.34
N TYR A 437 5.19 -9.29 7.18
CA TYR A 437 5.92 -8.78 6.02
C TYR A 437 6.65 -9.90 5.31
N ARG A 438 6.75 -9.79 3.98
CA ARG A 438 7.75 -10.51 3.20
C ARG A 438 8.88 -9.55 2.81
N ILE A 439 10.10 -10.06 2.82
CA ILE A 439 11.32 -9.34 2.44
C ILE A 439 11.89 -10.03 1.22
N MET A 440 12.03 -9.33 0.10
CA MET A 440 12.53 -9.90 -1.15
C MET A 440 13.74 -9.13 -1.66
N SER A 441 14.79 -9.82 -2.11
CA SER A 441 15.89 -9.16 -2.82
C SER A 441 15.37 -8.55 -4.14
N LYS A 442 15.92 -7.41 -4.56
CA LYS A 442 15.64 -6.87 -5.90
C LYS A 442 16.18 -7.80 -6.98
N ALA A 443 17.37 -8.35 -6.76
CA ALA A 443 17.98 -9.38 -7.60
C ALA A 443 18.91 -10.25 -6.75
N THR A 444 18.96 -11.54 -7.10
CA THR A 444 19.93 -12.48 -6.51
C THR A 444 21.09 -12.65 -7.48
N PRO A 445 22.36 -12.46 -7.06
CA PRO A 445 23.50 -12.65 -7.93
C PRO A 445 23.51 -14.03 -8.60
N GLY A 446 23.89 -14.09 -9.87
CA GLY A 446 23.92 -15.32 -10.66
C GLY A 446 22.60 -15.69 -11.34
N THR A 447 21.44 -15.38 -10.77
CA THR A 447 20.14 -15.63 -11.41
C THR A 447 19.43 -14.35 -11.87
N GLY A 448 19.71 -13.22 -11.22
CA GLY A 448 18.99 -11.96 -11.45
C GLY A 448 17.54 -11.96 -10.92
N GLU A 449 17.09 -13.07 -10.33
CA GLU A 449 15.72 -13.21 -9.83
C GLU A 449 15.55 -12.60 -8.45
N ALA A 450 14.37 -12.07 -8.18
CA ALA A 450 13.94 -11.69 -6.83
C ALA A 450 13.62 -12.95 -6.02
N ARG A 451 14.21 -13.08 -4.82
CA ARG A 451 13.96 -14.18 -3.89
C ARG A 451 13.59 -13.66 -2.52
N ALA A 452 12.77 -14.42 -1.82
CA ALA A 452 12.32 -14.09 -0.48
C ALA A 452 13.32 -14.52 0.58
N LEU A 453 13.54 -13.68 1.55
CA LEU A 453 14.22 -14.01 2.80
C LEU A 453 13.32 -14.93 3.63
N VAL A 454 13.83 -16.09 4.01
CA VAL A 454 13.13 -17.08 4.83
C VAL A 454 13.99 -17.56 5.98
N ALA A 455 13.36 -18.03 7.05
CA ALA A 455 14.03 -18.64 8.22
C ALA A 455 14.00 -20.17 8.08
N ILE A 456 15.10 -20.77 7.65
CA ILE A 456 15.24 -22.23 7.56
C ILE A 456 15.65 -22.80 8.94
N GLY A 457 14.88 -23.78 9.43
CA GLY A 457 15.17 -24.43 10.70
C GLY A 457 15.16 -23.49 11.92
N GLY A 458 14.71 -22.25 11.74
CA GLY A 458 14.60 -21.25 12.79
C GLY A 458 15.85 -20.37 12.99
N THR A 459 17.03 -20.80 12.56
CA THR A 459 18.29 -20.08 12.83
C THR A 459 19.05 -19.64 11.59
N THR A 460 18.69 -20.14 10.41
CA THR A 460 19.42 -19.88 9.17
C THR A 460 18.59 -19.04 8.21
N PRO A 461 18.94 -17.75 7.98
CA PRO A 461 18.32 -16.96 6.95
C PRO A 461 18.81 -17.42 5.56
N ALA A 462 17.87 -17.59 4.62
CA ALA A 462 18.19 -17.99 3.25
C ALA A 462 17.26 -17.31 2.25
N LEU A 463 17.65 -17.28 0.98
CA LEU A 463 16.87 -16.71 -0.12
C LEU A 463 16.31 -17.83 -1.00
N VAL A 464 14.99 -17.95 -1.03
CA VAL A 464 14.27 -18.93 -1.85
C VAL A 464 13.13 -18.29 -2.62
N LYS A 465 12.51 -19.04 -3.53
CA LYS A 465 11.23 -18.61 -4.11
C LYS A 465 10.20 -18.45 -2.97
N PHE A 466 9.45 -17.35 -2.98
CA PHE A 466 8.42 -17.13 -1.97
C PHE A 466 7.32 -18.19 -2.10
N ASP A 467 6.91 -18.71 -0.95
CA ASP A 467 5.78 -19.62 -0.79
C ASP A 467 4.78 -18.96 0.18
N PRO A 468 3.62 -18.50 -0.29
CA PRO A 468 2.63 -17.82 0.54
C PRO A 468 2.01 -18.72 1.61
N GLU A 469 2.05 -20.05 1.43
CA GLU A 469 1.53 -21.01 2.40
C GLU A 469 2.55 -21.32 3.53
N SER A 470 3.83 -20.94 3.32
CA SER A 470 4.89 -21.18 4.29
C SER A 470 5.03 -20.01 5.26
N PRO A 471 4.98 -20.25 6.57
CA PRO A 471 5.26 -19.20 7.55
C PRO A 471 6.75 -18.82 7.63
N ALA A 472 7.65 -19.57 6.96
CA ALA A 472 9.08 -19.31 7.02
C ALA A 472 9.50 -17.99 6.34
N GLY A 473 8.68 -17.48 5.42
CA GLY A 473 8.93 -16.22 4.71
C GLY A 473 8.21 -15.00 5.33
N ARG A 474 7.66 -15.14 6.53
CA ARG A 474 6.93 -14.08 7.23
C ARG A 474 7.78 -13.44 8.32
N TRP A 475 7.79 -12.12 8.32
CA TRP A 475 8.64 -11.31 9.19
C TRP A 475 7.82 -10.25 9.93
N THR A 476 8.31 -9.84 11.10
CA THR A 476 7.80 -8.68 11.84
C THR A 476 8.90 -7.66 12.03
N PHE A 477 8.51 -6.39 12.03
CA PHE A 477 9.40 -5.26 12.29
C PHE A 477 8.94 -4.60 13.58
N LYS A 478 9.74 -4.69 14.63
CA LYS A 478 9.44 -4.09 15.93
C LYS A 478 10.41 -2.94 16.18
N LYS A 479 9.92 -1.85 16.71
CA LYS A 479 10.79 -0.77 17.21
C LYS A 479 11.40 -1.21 18.54
N PRO A 480 12.72 -1.04 18.70
CA PRO A 480 13.42 -1.41 19.94
C PRO A 480 13.01 -0.56 21.13
#